data_5c311821c1a4171ec7e558f60913a6bc
#
_entry.id   5c311821c1a4171ec7e558f60913a6bc
#
_cell.length_a   1.000
_cell.length_b   1.000
_cell.length_c   1.000
_cell.angle_alpha   90.00
_cell.angle_beta   90.00
_cell.angle_gamma   90.00
#
_symmetry.space_group_name_H-M   'P 1'
#
loop_
_entity.id
_entity.type
_entity.pdbx_description
1 polymer ?
#
loop_
_entity_poly.entity_id
_entity_poly.type
_entity_poly.pdbx_seq_one_letter_code
_entity_poly.pdbx_strand_id
1 'polypeptide(L)'
;MNILVTGASGFIGSFLVEKALDLEMNVWAGVRGSSSRRYLQDERINFIELDLDDEAALTRLFAKAKEEFGAWDVVIHAAGITKSRFRHDFFAVNCNGTRNLVNALRNAGAMPRQFVYLSSLSIYGALREEPIGMHKDSNPFGSKGESGEFREVIYEPIRKDDTPQPNTAYGMSKAAAENFIRVSDGLQWVIFRPTGVYGPRERDYFLMAKSIKSHVDFAVGFKRQEITFVYVKDLVDAVFAAIERGVTKKTYLISDGRTYNSRTFGQLLQNAMGIKGVVRLTVPLWILRAVCAVAQTAGKFTGKTPTLNLDKYRIMKQRNWQCDISDAVKELDYRPKYDLKKGVDETVAWYKKEQWI
;
A
#
# COMPACT_ATOMS: atom_id res chain seq x y z
N MET A 1 -0.40 -20.74 16.56
CA MET A 1 -1.07 -20.45 15.28
C MET A 1 0.00 -20.42 14.19
N ASN A 2 -0.21 -21.16 13.11
CA ASN A 2 0.70 -21.19 11.96
C ASN A 2 0.28 -20.13 10.96
N ILE A 3 1.20 -19.24 10.56
CA ILE A 3 0.90 -18.14 9.65
C ILE A 3 1.88 -18.10 8.47
N LEU A 4 1.36 -18.01 7.24
CA LEU A 4 2.15 -17.77 6.04
C LEU A 4 2.00 -16.32 5.59
N VAL A 5 3.12 -15.62 5.44
CA VAL A 5 3.16 -14.26 4.87
C VAL A 5 3.83 -14.32 3.50
N THR A 6 3.08 -14.17 2.40
CA THR A 6 3.69 -14.06 1.08
C THR A 6 4.16 -12.62 0.84
N GLY A 7 5.22 -12.45 0.06
CA GLY A 7 5.83 -11.13 -0.08
C GLY A 7 6.52 -10.63 1.20
N ALA A 8 6.91 -11.55 2.07
CA ALA A 8 7.50 -11.29 3.37
C ALA A 8 8.75 -10.39 3.33
N SER A 9 9.56 -10.49 2.28
CA SER A 9 10.76 -9.64 2.08
C SER A 9 10.45 -8.21 1.65
N GLY A 10 9.19 -7.91 1.33
CA GLY A 10 8.73 -6.58 0.94
C GLY A 10 8.56 -5.63 2.12
N PHE A 11 8.24 -4.36 1.81
CA PHE A 11 8.03 -3.31 2.81
C PHE A 11 6.99 -3.74 3.87
N ILE A 12 5.73 -3.91 3.48
CA ILE A 12 4.66 -4.28 4.41
C ILE A 12 4.85 -5.70 4.95
N GLY A 13 5.27 -6.63 4.07
CA GLY A 13 5.47 -8.04 4.44
C GLY A 13 6.44 -8.24 5.60
N SER A 14 7.54 -7.49 5.62
CA SER A 14 8.52 -7.59 6.71
C SER A 14 7.96 -7.12 8.07
N PHE A 15 7.10 -6.11 8.11
CA PHE A 15 6.41 -5.70 9.32
C PHE A 15 5.32 -6.70 9.76
N LEU A 16 4.65 -7.37 8.80
CA LEU A 16 3.70 -8.44 9.13
C LEU A 16 4.40 -9.63 9.78
N VAL A 17 5.59 -9.99 9.28
CA VAL A 17 6.42 -11.05 9.89
C VAL A 17 6.86 -10.66 11.29
N GLU A 18 7.40 -9.46 11.49
CA GLU A 18 7.79 -8.96 12.81
C GLU A 18 6.62 -9.00 13.79
N LYS A 19 5.46 -8.49 13.41
CA LYS A 19 4.27 -8.49 14.27
C LYS A 19 3.81 -9.89 14.63
N ALA A 20 3.86 -10.84 13.70
CA ALA A 20 3.50 -12.23 13.96
C ALA A 20 4.45 -12.89 14.98
N LEU A 21 5.75 -12.57 14.89
CA LEU A 21 6.75 -13.03 15.87
C LEU A 21 6.55 -12.40 17.25
N ASP A 22 6.20 -11.11 17.31
CA ASP A 22 5.87 -10.41 18.56
C ASP A 22 4.63 -11.02 19.25
N LEU A 23 3.71 -11.59 18.47
CA LEU A 23 2.54 -12.32 18.95
C LEU A 23 2.80 -13.83 19.17
N GLU A 24 4.07 -14.25 19.18
CA GLU A 24 4.49 -15.64 19.41
C GLU A 24 3.86 -16.65 18.45
N MET A 25 3.58 -16.25 17.22
CA MET A 25 3.05 -17.12 16.18
C MET A 25 4.19 -17.88 15.48
N ASN A 26 3.89 -19.09 14.98
CA ASN A 26 4.79 -19.79 14.06
C ASN A 26 4.70 -19.17 12.68
N VAL A 27 5.77 -18.50 12.23
CA VAL A 27 5.77 -17.69 11.01
C VAL A 27 6.53 -18.37 9.89
N TRP A 28 5.89 -18.48 8.74
CA TRP A 28 6.52 -18.82 7.46
C TRP A 28 6.60 -17.58 6.58
N ALA A 29 7.83 -17.16 6.28
CA ALA A 29 8.10 -16.08 5.35
C ALA A 29 8.17 -16.63 3.93
N GLY A 30 7.13 -16.38 3.15
CA GLY A 30 7.06 -16.73 1.73
C GLY A 30 7.86 -15.75 0.89
N VAL A 31 8.98 -16.21 0.34
CA VAL A 31 9.95 -15.41 -0.43
C VAL A 31 10.29 -16.09 -1.75
N ARG A 32 10.82 -15.34 -2.71
CA ARG A 32 11.44 -15.92 -3.93
C ARG A 32 12.91 -16.19 -3.66
N GLY A 33 13.53 -17.12 -4.37
CA GLY A 33 14.96 -17.43 -4.20
C GLY A 33 15.89 -16.21 -4.32
N SER A 34 15.53 -15.23 -5.14
CA SER A 34 16.28 -13.97 -5.32
C SER A 34 15.94 -12.87 -4.30
N SER A 35 15.04 -13.11 -3.34
CA SER A 35 14.59 -12.10 -2.39
C SER A 35 15.66 -11.76 -1.36
N SER A 36 15.86 -10.46 -1.11
CA SER A 36 16.68 -10.02 0.01
C SER A 36 16.00 -10.35 1.34
N ARG A 37 16.74 -10.93 2.27
CA ARG A 37 16.28 -11.21 3.64
C ARG A 37 16.74 -10.17 4.65
N ARG A 38 17.16 -8.97 4.21
CA ARG A 38 17.73 -7.92 5.08
C ARG A 38 16.90 -7.61 6.31
N TYR A 39 15.57 -7.66 6.20
CA TYR A 39 14.63 -7.36 7.29
C TYR A 39 13.98 -8.62 7.88
N LEU A 40 14.50 -9.79 7.58
CA LEU A 40 14.00 -11.09 8.04
C LEU A 40 15.16 -11.86 8.67
N GLN A 41 15.69 -11.34 9.79
CA GLN A 41 16.93 -11.86 10.43
C GLN A 41 16.65 -12.65 11.70
N ASP A 42 15.40 -12.69 12.19
CA ASP A 42 15.03 -13.44 13.39
C ASP A 42 15.08 -14.95 13.10
N GLU A 43 15.76 -15.70 13.95
CA GLU A 43 15.97 -17.15 13.79
C GLU A 43 14.67 -17.97 13.90
N ARG A 44 13.62 -17.40 14.47
CA ARG A 44 12.30 -18.03 14.59
C ARG A 44 11.52 -18.06 13.26
N ILE A 45 12.01 -17.39 12.22
CA ILE A 45 11.36 -17.33 10.92
C ILE A 45 11.60 -18.63 10.14
N ASN A 46 10.54 -19.34 9.81
CA ASN A 46 10.60 -20.41 8.84
C ASN A 46 10.53 -19.81 7.42
N PHE A 47 11.50 -20.11 6.57
CA PHE A 47 11.50 -19.65 5.19
C PHE A 47 10.89 -20.70 4.26
N ILE A 48 10.03 -20.23 3.35
CA ILE A 48 9.48 -21.06 2.30
C ILE A 48 9.61 -20.32 0.95
N GLU A 49 10.17 -21.02 -0.05
CA GLU A 49 10.30 -20.46 -1.38
C GLU A 49 8.99 -20.61 -2.14
N LEU A 50 8.45 -19.48 -2.63
CA LEU A 50 7.19 -19.44 -3.36
C LEU A 50 7.41 -18.84 -4.75
N ASP A 51 7.18 -19.65 -5.76
CA ASP A 51 7.02 -19.18 -7.13
C ASP A 51 5.52 -19.09 -7.44
N LEU A 52 4.99 -17.88 -7.43
CA LEU A 52 3.56 -17.65 -7.67
C LEU A 52 3.17 -17.87 -9.15
N ASP A 53 4.13 -18.06 -10.05
CA ASP A 53 3.84 -18.34 -11.46
C ASP A 53 3.65 -19.86 -11.71
N ASP A 54 4.10 -20.74 -10.79
CA ASP A 54 3.95 -22.20 -10.89
C ASP A 54 2.91 -22.76 -9.90
N GLU A 55 1.64 -22.83 -10.34
CA GLU A 55 0.54 -23.39 -9.53
C GLU A 55 0.80 -24.86 -9.13
N ALA A 56 1.41 -25.65 -10.02
CA ALA A 56 1.66 -27.06 -9.74
C ALA A 56 2.73 -27.25 -8.66
N ALA A 57 3.81 -26.46 -8.72
CA ALA A 57 4.84 -26.47 -7.67
C ALA A 57 4.26 -26.00 -6.33
N LEU A 58 3.46 -24.93 -6.32
CA LEU A 58 2.77 -24.47 -5.11
C LEU A 58 1.85 -25.54 -4.53
N THR A 59 1.10 -26.27 -5.38
CA THR A 59 0.19 -27.34 -4.92
C THR A 59 0.97 -28.47 -4.22
N ARG A 60 2.07 -28.92 -4.80
CA ARG A 60 2.94 -29.93 -4.17
C ARG A 60 3.52 -29.45 -2.84
N LEU A 61 3.98 -28.22 -2.82
CA LEU A 61 4.54 -27.59 -1.63
C LEU A 61 3.53 -27.49 -0.49
N PHE A 62 2.30 -27.10 -0.79
CA PHE A 62 1.23 -26.97 0.22
C PHE A 62 0.68 -28.32 0.68
N ALA A 63 0.65 -29.31 -0.19
CA ALA A 63 0.33 -30.68 0.20
C ALA A 63 1.35 -31.21 1.22
N LYS A 64 2.65 -31.03 0.93
CA LYS A 64 3.72 -31.39 1.86
C LYS A 64 3.61 -30.65 3.20
N ALA A 65 3.41 -29.34 3.18
CA ALA A 65 3.24 -28.54 4.39
C ALA A 65 2.06 -29.06 5.24
N LYS A 66 0.95 -29.42 4.59
CA LYS A 66 -0.22 -30.01 5.27
C LYS A 66 0.12 -31.34 5.96
N GLU A 67 0.90 -32.20 5.33
CA GLU A 67 1.35 -33.48 5.89
C GLU A 67 2.30 -33.25 7.08
N GLU A 68 3.23 -32.29 6.99
CA GLU A 68 4.25 -32.06 8.00
C GLU A 68 3.73 -31.38 9.27
N PHE A 69 2.83 -30.41 9.16
CA PHE A 69 2.36 -29.60 10.31
C PHE A 69 0.88 -29.17 10.26
N GLY A 70 0.08 -29.72 9.36
CA GLY A 70 -1.34 -29.41 9.25
C GLY A 70 -1.65 -28.14 8.43
N ALA A 71 -0.67 -27.59 7.71
CA ALA A 71 -0.73 -26.35 6.95
C ALA A 71 -0.84 -25.09 7.82
N TRP A 72 -1.23 -23.97 7.20
CA TRP A 72 -1.33 -22.68 7.86
C TRP A 72 -2.77 -22.37 8.30
N ASP A 73 -2.91 -21.88 9.52
CA ASP A 73 -4.18 -21.35 10.02
C ASP A 73 -4.58 -20.07 9.26
N VAL A 74 -3.59 -19.22 8.97
CA VAL A 74 -3.76 -17.94 8.30
C VAL A 74 -2.75 -17.77 7.18
N VAL A 75 -3.23 -17.29 6.03
CA VAL A 75 -2.36 -16.85 4.92
C VAL A 75 -2.56 -15.36 4.71
N ILE A 76 -1.49 -14.56 4.90
CA ILE A 76 -1.48 -13.14 4.54
C ILE A 76 -0.82 -12.99 3.18
N HIS A 77 -1.60 -12.64 2.17
CA HIS A 77 -1.10 -12.43 0.82
C HIS A 77 -0.76 -10.96 0.60
N ALA A 78 0.51 -10.62 0.90
CA ALA A 78 1.10 -9.30 0.70
C ALA A 78 2.02 -9.23 -0.54
N ALA A 79 2.21 -10.35 -1.25
CA ALA A 79 2.97 -10.36 -2.48
C ALA A 79 2.27 -9.54 -3.58
N GLY A 80 3.05 -8.76 -4.31
CA GLY A 80 2.57 -7.94 -5.41
C GLY A 80 3.62 -6.93 -5.87
N ILE A 81 3.41 -6.37 -7.04
CA ILE A 81 4.24 -5.29 -7.57
C ILE A 81 3.42 -4.02 -7.74
N THR A 82 4.02 -2.89 -7.40
CA THR A 82 3.45 -1.54 -7.55
C THR A 82 4.09 -0.79 -8.72
N LYS A 83 5.14 -1.36 -9.31
CA LYS A 83 5.88 -0.79 -10.43
C LYS A 83 6.26 -1.87 -11.42
N SER A 84 6.04 -1.62 -12.69
CA SER A 84 6.58 -2.40 -13.79
C SER A 84 6.75 -1.55 -15.05
N ARG A 85 7.59 -2.04 -15.94
CA ARG A 85 7.79 -1.49 -17.29
C ARG A 85 6.62 -1.82 -18.21
N PHE A 86 6.03 -3.00 -18.04
CA PHE A 86 4.95 -3.50 -18.87
C PHE A 86 3.65 -3.65 -18.08
N ARG A 87 2.56 -3.35 -18.73
CA ARG A 87 1.22 -3.45 -18.13
C ARG A 87 0.85 -4.90 -17.77
N HIS A 88 1.24 -5.86 -18.59
CA HIS A 88 0.90 -7.27 -18.37
C HIS A 88 1.57 -7.85 -17.10
N ASP A 89 2.74 -7.34 -16.69
CA ASP A 89 3.43 -7.82 -15.48
C ASP A 89 2.59 -7.61 -14.22
N PHE A 90 1.82 -6.49 -14.15
CA PHE A 90 0.92 -6.29 -13.03
C PHE A 90 -0.15 -7.38 -12.93
N PHE A 91 -0.70 -7.80 -14.07
CA PHE A 91 -1.69 -8.88 -14.09
C PHE A 91 -1.05 -10.24 -13.81
N ALA A 92 0.12 -10.51 -14.38
CA ALA A 92 0.85 -11.75 -14.12
C ALA A 92 1.10 -11.92 -12.61
N VAL A 93 1.70 -10.92 -11.96
CA VAL A 93 2.07 -11.02 -10.54
C VAL A 93 0.87 -10.84 -9.62
N ASN A 94 0.10 -9.72 -9.77
CA ASN A 94 -0.92 -9.37 -8.78
C ASN A 94 -2.23 -10.16 -8.94
N CYS A 95 -2.59 -10.54 -10.16
CA CYS A 95 -3.83 -11.27 -10.43
C CYS A 95 -3.60 -12.77 -10.60
N ASN A 96 -2.74 -13.16 -11.57
CA ASN A 96 -2.51 -14.59 -11.82
C ASN A 96 -1.76 -15.25 -10.67
N GLY A 97 -0.75 -14.58 -10.09
CA GLY A 97 -0.06 -15.09 -8.89
C GLY A 97 -1.00 -15.29 -7.70
N THR A 98 -1.97 -14.38 -7.49
CA THR A 98 -3.02 -14.56 -6.47
C THR A 98 -3.91 -15.75 -6.79
N ARG A 99 -4.31 -15.90 -8.06
CA ARG A 99 -5.13 -17.05 -8.51
C ARG A 99 -4.41 -18.36 -8.29
N ASN A 100 -3.15 -18.46 -8.72
CA ASN A 100 -2.34 -19.65 -8.58
C ASN A 100 -2.18 -20.04 -7.09
N LEU A 101 -1.92 -19.05 -6.22
CA LEU A 101 -1.82 -19.28 -4.77
C LEU A 101 -3.11 -19.88 -4.20
N VAL A 102 -4.25 -19.27 -4.50
CA VAL A 102 -5.56 -19.74 -3.98
C VAL A 102 -5.93 -21.11 -4.55
N ASN A 103 -5.69 -21.34 -5.85
CA ASN A 103 -5.92 -22.64 -6.48
C ASN A 103 -5.02 -23.72 -5.86
N ALA A 104 -3.75 -23.43 -5.66
CA ALA A 104 -2.80 -24.37 -5.06
C ALA A 104 -3.19 -24.75 -3.62
N LEU A 105 -3.62 -23.77 -2.81
CA LEU A 105 -4.16 -24.04 -1.47
C LEU A 105 -5.38 -24.96 -1.51
N ARG A 106 -6.28 -24.72 -2.46
CA ARG A 106 -7.48 -25.56 -2.66
C ARG A 106 -7.12 -26.96 -3.13
N ASN A 107 -6.28 -27.08 -4.17
CA ASN A 107 -5.89 -28.36 -4.77
C ASN A 107 -5.10 -29.24 -3.79
N ALA A 108 -4.32 -28.65 -2.90
CA ALA A 108 -3.63 -29.33 -1.81
C ALA A 108 -4.54 -29.66 -0.61
N GLY A 109 -5.79 -29.20 -0.61
CA GLY A 109 -6.69 -29.30 0.55
C GLY A 109 -6.13 -28.58 1.79
N ALA A 110 -5.32 -27.54 1.60
CA ALA A 110 -4.61 -26.75 2.62
C ALA A 110 -5.22 -25.35 2.79
N MET A 111 -6.53 -25.23 2.60
CA MET A 111 -7.23 -23.94 2.74
C MET A 111 -7.11 -23.41 4.16
N PRO A 112 -6.65 -22.17 4.36
CA PRO A 112 -6.53 -21.58 5.68
C PRO A 112 -7.89 -21.23 6.28
N ARG A 113 -7.96 -21.14 7.60
CA ARG A 113 -9.16 -20.62 8.29
C ARG A 113 -9.43 -19.15 7.92
N GLN A 114 -8.37 -18.40 7.57
CA GLN A 114 -8.50 -17.02 7.13
C GLN A 114 -7.43 -16.68 6.09
N PHE A 115 -7.87 -16.11 4.98
CA PHE A 115 -7.02 -15.59 3.90
C PHE A 115 -7.09 -14.07 3.87
N VAL A 116 -6.02 -13.41 4.26
CA VAL A 116 -5.93 -11.94 4.26
C VAL A 116 -5.26 -11.46 2.98
N TYR A 117 -5.94 -10.60 2.24
CA TYR A 117 -5.42 -10.02 1.00
C TYR A 117 -5.14 -8.53 1.15
N LEU A 118 -3.90 -8.11 0.86
CA LEU A 118 -3.54 -6.70 0.78
C LEU A 118 -3.82 -6.17 -0.62
N SER A 119 -4.95 -5.51 -0.77
CA SER A 119 -5.36 -4.77 -1.96
C SER A 119 -4.85 -3.33 -1.92
N SER A 120 -5.61 -2.38 -2.45
CA SER A 120 -5.27 -0.95 -2.47
C SER A 120 -6.51 -0.10 -2.71
N LEU A 121 -6.51 1.13 -2.17
CA LEU A 121 -7.49 2.15 -2.53
C LEU A 121 -7.48 2.50 -4.04
N SER A 122 -6.37 2.24 -4.73
CA SER A 122 -6.21 2.48 -6.18
C SER A 122 -7.19 1.72 -7.07
N ILE A 123 -7.92 0.71 -6.55
CA ILE A 123 -8.98 0.03 -7.32
C ILE A 123 -10.14 0.94 -7.66
N TYR A 124 -10.35 2.00 -6.88
CA TYR A 124 -11.44 2.94 -7.12
C TYR A 124 -11.13 3.96 -8.23
N GLY A 125 -9.83 4.21 -8.51
CA GLY A 125 -9.46 5.25 -9.46
C GLY A 125 -9.88 6.63 -9.00
N ALA A 126 -10.22 7.50 -9.95
CA ALA A 126 -10.57 8.89 -9.71
C ALA A 126 -12.09 9.03 -9.43
N LEU A 127 -12.51 8.62 -8.23
CA LEU A 127 -13.89 8.77 -7.78
C LEU A 127 -14.09 10.07 -6.99
N ARG A 128 -15.29 10.64 -7.07
CA ARG A 128 -15.73 11.77 -6.24
C ARG A 128 -14.77 12.95 -6.28
N GLU A 129 -14.26 13.27 -7.47
CA GLU A 129 -13.29 14.36 -7.69
C GLU A 129 -13.93 15.75 -7.76
N GLU A 130 -15.27 15.85 -7.76
CA GLU A 130 -15.98 17.11 -7.65
C GLU A 130 -16.21 17.46 -6.18
N PRO A 131 -15.79 18.66 -5.74
CA PRO A 131 -15.98 19.07 -4.35
C PRO A 131 -17.45 19.29 -4.05
N ILE A 132 -17.90 18.87 -2.87
CA ILE A 132 -19.27 19.07 -2.37
C ILE A 132 -19.44 20.35 -1.55
N GLY A 133 -18.34 21.03 -1.19
CA GLY A 133 -18.36 22.26 -0.41
C GLY A 133 -17.00 22.85 -0.15
N MET A 134 -16.98 23.98 0.57
CA MET A 134 -15.78 24.64 1.07
C MET A 134 -16.01 25.10 2.50
N HIS A 135 -15.06 24.80 3.40
CA HIS A 135 -15.01 25.34 4.76
C HIS A 135 -13.88 26.36 4.93
N LYS A 136 -13.99 27.23 5.93
CA LYS A 136 -12.86 28.03 6.41
C LYS A 136 -11.77 27.07 6.90
N ASP A 137 -10.60 27.14 6.29
CA ASP A 137 -9.47 26.31 6.69
C ASP A 137 -8.75 26.97 7.88
N SER A 138 -8.72 26.29 9.01
CA SER A 138 -7.88 26.65 10.15
C SER A 138 -6.41 26.23 9.97
N ASN A 139 -6.10 25.50 8.88
CA ASN A 139 -4.76 25.03 8.58
C ASN A 139 -3.93 26.17 7.97
N PRO A 140 -2.83 26.63 8.60
CA PRO A 140 -1.98 27.71 8.08
C PRO A 140 -1.31 27.41 6.74
N PHE A 141 -1.42 26.17 6.24
CA PHE A 141 -0.87 25.74 4.97
C PHE A 141 -1.93 25.60 3.84
N GLY A 142 -3.19 25.99 4.12
CA GLY A 142 -4.27 26.01 3.13
C GLY A 142 -4.06 27.05 2.02
N SER A 143 -4.81 26.94 0.92
CA SER A 143 -4.80 27.96 -0.13
C SER A 143 -5.56 29.21 0.32
N LYS A 144 -5.00 30.41 0.14
CA LYS A 144 -5.72 31.68 0.34
C LYS A 144 -6.75 31.85 -0.76
N GLY A 145 -8.03 32.06 -0.40
CA GLY A 145 -9.05 32.55 -1.31
C GLY A 145 -8.86 34.03 -1.65
N GLU A 146 -9.64 34.57 -2.59
CA GLU A 146 -9.61 35.99 -3.00
C GLU A 146 -9.84 36.98 -1.83
N SER A 147 -10.51 36.53 -0.78
CA SER A 147 -10.74 37.28 0.48
C SER A 147 -9.60 37.16 1.49
N GLY A 148 -8.50 36.47 1.17
CA GLY A 148 -7.39 36.22 2.11
C GLY A 148 -7.69 35.17 3.19
N GLU A 149 -8.87 34.55 3.17
CA GLU A 149 -9.25 33.47 4.07
C GLU A 149 -8.81 32.11 3.50
N PHE A 150 -8.32 31.22 4.37
CA PHE A 150 -8.04 29.84 3.99
C PHE A 150 -9.36 29.09 3.85
N ARG A 151 -9.56 28.41 2.71
CA ARG A 151 -10.75 27.61 2.45
C ARG A 151 -10.35 26.16 2.22
N GLU A 152 -10.97 25.27 2.95
CA GLU A 152 -10.83 23.83 2.78
C GLU A 152 -11.86 23.34 1.76
N VAL A 153 -11.38 22.61 0.74
CA VAL A 153 -12.25 21.97 -0.25
C VAL A 153 -12.69 20.64 0.33
N ILE A 154 -13.99 20.40 0.37
CA ILE A 154 -14.55 19.17 0.90
C ILE A 154 -14.92 18.24 -0.26
N TYR A 155 -14.39 17.04 -0.21
CA TYR A 155 -14.79 15.94 -1.08
C TYR A 155 -15.58 14.91 -0.28
N GLU A 156 -16.47 14.20 -0.94
CA GLU A 156 -17.11 13.03 -0.34
C GLU A 156 -16.11 11.87 -0.23
N PRO A 157 -15.94 11.22 0.94
CA PRO A 157 -15.02 10.10 1.08
C PRO A 157 -15.41 8.91 0.21
N ILE A 158 -14.42 8.23 -0.35
CA ILE A 158 -14.59 6.94 -1.02
C ILE A 158 -15.04 5.92 0.00
N ARG A 159 -16.09 5.15 -0.30
CA ARG A 159 -16.65 4.11 0.56
C ARG A 159 -16.33 2.72 0.04
N LYS A 160 -16.35 1.72 0.92
CA LYS A 160 -16.05 0.33 0.53
C LYS A 160 -17.00 -0.22 -0.54
N ASP A 161 -18.25 0.25 -0.52
CA ASP A 161 -19.33 -0.21 -1.42
C ASP A 161 -19.40 0.59 -2.73
N ASP A 162 -18.55 1.59 -2.92
CA ASP A 162 -18.43 2.28 -4.20
C ASP A 162 -17.95 1.30 -5.27
N THR A 163 -18.49 1.45 -6.48
CA THR A 163 -18.09 0.62 -7.62
C THR A 163 -16.64 0.91 -8.01
N PRO A 164 -15.75 -0.09 -8.01
CA PRO A 164 -14.37 0.08 -8.46
C PRO A 164 -14.26 0.57 -9.90
N GLN A 165 -13.48 1.63 -10.14
CA GLN A 165 -13.22 2.21 -11.45
C GLN A 165 -11.71 2.44 -11.66
N PRO A 166 -10.90 1.38 -11.61
CA PRO A 166 -9.44 1.52 -11.63
C PRO A 166 -8.97 2.14 -12.95
N ASN A 167 -8.15 3.18 -12.86
CA ASN A 167 -7.61 3.92 -13.99
C ASN A 167 -6.12 3.65 -14.27
N THR A 168 -5.50 2.72 -13.52
CA THR A 168 -4.11 2.30 -13.66
C THR A 168 -4.01 0.78 -13.81
N ALA A 169 -2.93 0.30 -14.45
CA ALA A 169 -2.70 -1.15 -14.58
C ALA A 169 -2.57 -1.84 -13.22
N TYR A 170 -1.94 -1.17 -12.25
CA TYR A 170 -1.87 -1.63 -10.86
C TYR A 170 -3.26 -1.78 -10.24
N GLY A 171 -4.08 -0.72 -10.25
CA GLY A 171 -5.44 -0.76 -9.70
C GLY A 171 -6.32 -1.81 -10.38
N MET A 172 -6.23 -1.93 -11.72
CA MET A 172 -6.95 -2.96 -12.48
C MET A 172 -6.55 -4.39 -12.07
N SER A 173 -5.25 -4.64 -11.90
CA SER A 173 -4.75 -5.96 -11.49
C SER A 173 -5.17 -6.33 -10.08
N LYS A 174 -5.19 -5.36 -9.14
CA LYS A 174 -5.69 -5.56 -7.78
C LYS A 174 -7.18 -5.83 -7.74
N ALA A 175 -7.98 -5.08 -8.51
CA ALA A 175 -9.43 -5.30 -8.63
C ALA A 175 -9.76 -6.67 -9.23
N ALA A 176 -9.02 -7.11 -10.26
CA ALA A 176 -9.17 -8.44 -10.85
C ALA A 176 -8.86 -9.56 -9.84
N ALA A 177 -7.81 -9.40 -9.02
CA ALA A 177 -7.49 -10.34 -7.96
C ALA A 177 -8.58 -10.40 -6.87
N GLU A 178 -9.11 -9.23 -6.44
CA GLU A 178 -10.23 -9.20 -5.49
C GLU A 178 -11.47 -9.92 -6.02
N ASN A 179 -11.82 -9.70 -7.29
CA ASN A 179 -12.97 -10.38 -7.90
C ASN A 179 -12.79 -11.89 -7.86
N PHE A 180 -11.59 -12.40 -8.19
CA PHE A 180 -11.30 -13.83 -8.10
C PHE A 180 -11.41 -14.35 -6.65
N ILE A 181 -10.82 -13.64 -5.68
CA ILE A 181 -10.89 -14.00 -4.25
C ILE A 181 -12.33 -14.08 -3.79
N ARG A 182 -13.18 -13.12 -4.15
CA ARG A 182 -14.58 -13.02 -3.71
C ARG A 182 -15.44 -14.19 -4.18
N VAL A 183 -15.19 -14.66 -5.41
CA VAL A 183 -15.94 -15.78 -6.01
C VAL A 183 -15.30 -17.14 -5.74
N SER A 184 -14.17 -17.18 -5.03
CA SER A 184 -13.49 -18.43 -4.71
C SER A 184 -14.23 -19.21 -3.62
N ASP A 185 -14.78 -20.38 -3.98
CA ASP A 185 -15.53 -21.22 -3.06
C ASP A 185 -14.67 -21.68 -1.89
N GLY A 186 -15.27 -21.71 -0.71
CA GLY A 186 -14.63 -22.17 0.52
C GLY A 186 -13.59 -21.20 1.11
N LEU A 187 -13.11 -20.20 0.36
CA LEU A 187 -12.09 -19.27 0.84
C LEU A 187 -12.68 -18.28 1.86
N GLN A 188 -12.15 -18.30 3.09
CA GLN A 188 -12.53 -17.37 4.17
C GLN A 188 -11.65 -16.12 4.09
N TRP A 189 -12.01 -15.18 3.21
CA TRP A 189 -11.18 -14.04 2.87
C TRP A 189 -11.48 -12.78 3.70
N VAL A 190 -10.45 -11.96 3.91
CA VAL A 190 -10.54 -10.56 4.34
C VAL A 190 -9.69 -9.72 3.40
N ILE A 191 -10.22 -8.61 2.92
CA ILE A 191 -9.55 -7.71 1.97
C ILE A 191 -9.29 -6.37 2.65
N PHE A 192 -8.03 -5.95 2.67
CA PHE A 192 -7.64 -4.61 3.09
C PHE A 192 -7.31 -3.74 1.88
N ARG A 193 -7.90 -2.55 1.82
CA ARG A 193 -7.67 -1.52 0.80
C ARG A 193 -7.00 -0.30 1.46
N PRO A 194 -5.71 -0.38 1.79
CA PRO A 194 -5.02 0.76 2.36
C PRO A 194 -4.87 1.89 1.34
N THR A 195 -4.80 3.11 1.85
CA THR A 195 -4.37 4.30 1.14
C THR A 195 -2.84 4.32 0.98
N GLY A 196 -2.22 5.48 0.83
CA GLY A 196 -0.76 5.61 0.76
C GLY A 196 -0.07 5.10 2.02
N VAL A 197 0.48 3.89 1.98
CA VAL A 197 1.22 3.30 3.11
C VAL A 197 2.63 3.84 3.14
N TYR A 198 3.05 4.43 4.25
CA TYR A 198 4.38 4.98 4.44
C TYR A 198 5.03 4.47 5.74
N GLY A 199 6.33 4.67 5.86
CA GLY A 199 7.09 4.26 7.05
C GLY A 199 8.52 3.85 6.72
N PRO A 200 9.27 3.33 7.71
CA PRO A 200 10.59 2.73 7.51
C PRO A 200 10.58 1.67 6.41
N ARG A 201 11.67 1.56 5.63
CA ARG A 201 11.84 0.59 4.51
C ARG A 201 11.09 0.94 3.24
N GLU A 202 10.18 1.91 3.25
CA GLU A 202 9.43 2.35 2.09
C GLU A 202 10.31 3.23 1.18
N ARG A 203 10.28 2.97 -0.15
CA ARG A 203 11.21 3.58 -1.10
C ARG A 203 10.62 4.73 -1.93
N ASP A 204 9.31 4.80 -2.10
CA ASP A 204 8.67 5.83 -2.93
C ASP A 204 8.62 7.17 -2.20
N TYR A 205 8.16 7.18 -0.95
CA TYR A 205 8.19 8.37 -0.10
C TYR A 205 9.62 8.77 0.30
N PHE A 206 10.55 7.80 0.33
CA PHE A 206 11.97 8.09 0.49
C PHE A 206 12.54 8.96 -0.65
N LEU A 207 12.03 8.84 -1.89
CA LEU A 207 12.43 9.74 -2.98
C LEU A 207 12.03 11.19 -2.70
N MET A 208 10.89 11.41 -2.02
CA MET A 208 10.51 12.75 -1.57
C MET A 208 11.47 13.25 -0.49
N ALA A 209 11.86 12.43 0.47
CA ALA A 209 12.85 12.78 1.48
C ALA A 209 14.20 13.18 0.83
N LYS A 210 14.66 12.46 -0.20
CA LYS A 210 15.86 12.83 -0.98
C LYS A 210 15.70 14.18 -1.67
N SER A 211 14.55 14.46 -2.27
CA SER A 211 14.27 15.75 -2.91
C SER A 211 14.32 16.88 -1.90
N ILE A 212 13.69 16.72 -0.74
CA ILE A 212 13.74 17.70 0.36
C ILE A 212 15.17 17.89 0.86
N LYS A 213 15.95 16.80 1.01
CA LYS A 213 17.38 16.89 1.37
C LYS A 213 18.19 17.70 0.36
N SER A 214 17.80 17.65 -0.92
CA SER A 214 18.37 18.47 -2.00
C SER A 214 17.72 19.86 -2.11
N HIS A 215 17.03 20.32 -1.08
CA HIS A 215 16.36 21.61 -0.98
C HIS A 215 15.24 21.85 -2.00
N VAL A 216 14.59 20.80 -2.52
CA VAL A 216 13.48 20.93 -3.48
C VAL A 216 12.26 20.17 -3.01
N ASP A 217 11.11 20.84 -2.99
CA ASP A 217 9.80 20.27 -2.74
C ASP A 217 8.91 20.40 -3.98
N PHE A 218 8.52 19.26 -4.56
CA PHE A 218 7.67 19.22 -5.75
C PHE A 218 6.21 18.92 -5.39
N ALA A 219 5.30 19.76 -5.87
CA ALA A 219 3.87 19.48 -5.91
C ALA A 219 3.37 19.38 -7.35
N VAL A 220 2.26 18.71 -7.55
CA VAL A 220 1.68 18.44 -8.88
C VAL A 220 0.36 19.16 -9.04
N GLY A 221 0.25 19.96 -10.10
CA GLY A 221 -0.95 20.73 -10.41
C GLY A 221 -1.20 21.89 -9.44
N PHE A 222 -2.11 22.77 -9.81
CA PHE A 222 -2.45 23.97 -9.04
C PHE A 222 -3.74 23.80 -8.22
N LYS A 223 -4.49 22.74 -8.47
CA LYS A 223 -5.72 22.46 -7.74
C LYS A 223 -5.40 21.64 -6.49
N ARG A 224 -6.09 21.92 -5.40
CA ARG A 224 -5.92 21.22 -4.13
C ARG A 224 -6.21 19.73 -4.31
N GLN A 225 -5.41 18.92 -3.65
CA GLN A 225 -5.60 17.47 -3.51
C GLN A 225 -5.81 17.16 -2.03
N GLU A 226 -6.76 16.29 -1.77
CA GLU A 226 -7.00 15.72 -0.45
C GLU A 226 -6.48 14.30 -0.42
N ILE A 227 -5.42 14.09 0.35
CA ILE A 227 -4.67 12.84 0.40
C ILE A 227 -4.79 12.24 1.79
N THR A 228 -4.94 10.94 1.86
CA THR A 228 -4.91 10.17 3.11
C THR A 228 -3.69 9.28 3.13
N PHE A 229 -3.21 8.98 4.33
CA PHE A 229 -2.07 8.12 4.56
C PHE A 229 -2.38 7.07 5.62
N VAL A 230 -1.58 6.02 5.67
CA VAL A 230 -1.56 5.09 6.78
C VAL A 230 -0.11 4.72 7.12
N TYR A 231 0.24 4.83 8.39
CA TYR A 231 1.54 4.35 8.84
C TYR A 231 1.57 2.82 8.82
N VAL A 232 2.69 2.24 8.38
CA VAL A 232 2.78 0.79 8.16
C VAL A 232 2.41 -0.04 9.39
N LYS A 233 2.79 0.40 10.60
CA LYS A 233 2.44 -0.32 11.83
C LYS A 233 0.94 -0.31 12.12
N ASP A 234 0.24 0.79 11.83
CA ASP A 234 -1.22 0.87 12.00
C ASP A 234 -1.95 -0.06 11.00
N LEU A 235 -1.47 -0.15 9.76
CA LEU A 235 -2.00 -1.13 8.80
C LEU A 235 -1.79 -2.56 9.30
N VAL A 236 -0.60 -2.87 9.80
CA VAL A 236 -0.27 -4.19 10.36
C VAL A 236 -1.15 -4.50 11.57
N ASP A 237 -1.31 -3.55 12.50
CA ASP A 237 -2.22 -3.72 13.65
C ASP A 237 -3.66 -3.99 13.21
N ALA A 238 -4.18 -3.32 12.15
CA ALA A 238 -5.51 -3.59 11.60
C ALA A 238 -5.63 -5.02 11.03
N VAL A 239 -4.60 -5.50 10.33
CA VAL A 239 -4.57 -6.88 9.81
C VAL A 239 -4.64 -7.90 10.94
N PHE A 240 -3.83 -7.74 11.99
CA PHE A 240 -3.84 -8.67 13.11
C PHE A 240 -5.12 -8.56 13.97
N ALA A 241 -5.70 -7.38 14.08
CA ALA A 241 -7.02 -7.23 14.71
C ALA A 241 -8.12 -8.04 13.99
N ALA A 242 -8.10 -8.10 12.65
CA ALA A 242 -9.03 -8.95 11.90
C ALA A 242 -8.73 -10.45 12.08
N ILE A 243 -7.46 -10.82 12.23
CA ILE A 243 -7.06 -12.22 12.50
C ILE A 243 -7.54 -12.66 13.88
N GLU A 244 -7.27 -11.87 14.91
CA GLU A 244 -7.68 -12.16 16.29
C GLU A 244 -9.20 -12.30 16.44
N ARG A 245 -9.96 -11.46 15.72
CA ARG A 245 -11.43 -11.48 15.72
C ARG A 245 -12.03 -12.56 14.82
N GLY A 246 -11.23 -13.29 14.06
CA GLY A 246 -11.69 -14.31 13.14
C GLY A 246 -12.61 -13.77 12.04
N VAL A 247 -12.45 -12.51 11.64
CA VAL A 247 -13.31 -11.86 10.65
C VAL A 247 -13.11 -12.48 9.29
N THR A 248 -14.20 -12.77 8.58
CA THR A 248 -14.16 -13.31 7.20
C THR A 248 -15.21 -12.66 6.31
N LYS A 249 -15.02 -12.74 4.99
CA LYS A 249 -15.93 -12.19 3.96
C LYS A 249 -16.14 -10.67 4.11
N LYS A 250 -15.13 -9.95 4.59
CA LYS A 250 -15.17 -8.50 4.84
C LYS A 250 -14.08 -7.75 4.06
N THR A 251 -14.38 -6.49 3.80
CA THR A 251 -13.44 -5.56 3.15
C THR A 251 -13.33 -4.29 3.98
N TYR A 252 -12.09 -3.82 4.19
CA TYR A 252 -11.81 -2.62 4.97
C TYR A 252 -10.97 -1.62 4.19
N LEU A 253 -11.39 -0.36 4.20
CA LEU A 253 -10.56 0.76 3.81
C LEU A 253 -9.72 1.17 5.03
N ILE A 254 -8.44 1.48 4.83
CA ILE A 254 -7.53 1.78 5.93
C ILE A 254 -6.74 3.06 5.63
N SER A 255 -6.88 4.04 6.52
CA SER A 255 -6.08 5.26 6.61
C SER A 255 -5.90 5.65 8.09
N ASP A 256 -5.21 6.77 8.36
CA ASP A 256 -5.13 7.32 9.70
C ASP A 256 -6.39 8.13 10.12
N GLY A 257 -7.44 8.11 9.28
CA GLY A 257 -8.70 8.82 9.52
C GLY A 257 -8.62 10.34 9.32
N ARG A 258 -7.49 10.87 8.85
CA ARG A 258 -7.28 12.30 8.58
C ARG A 258 -7.01 12.54 7.10
N THR A 259 -7.24 13.79 6.69
CA THR A 259 -7.00 14.24 5.33
C THR A 259 -5.93 15.31 5.32
N TYR A 260 -5.09 15.28 4.30
CA TYR A 260 -3.93 16.15 4.18
C TYR A 260 -3.83 16.73 2.76
N ASN A 261 -3.33 17.96 2.64
CA ASN A 261 -3.00 18.50 1.33
C ASN A 261 -1.69 17.89 0.78
N SER A 262 -1.47 18.02 -0.53
CA SER A 262 -0.32 17.41 -1.22
C SER A 262 1.06 17.88 -0.75
N ARG A 263 1.16 19.03 -0.02
CA ARG A 263 2.42 19.53 0.50
C ARG A 263 2.70 19.18 1.94
N THR A 264 1.68 18.71 2.69
CA THR A 264 1.82 18.43 4.13
C THR A 264 2.92 17.40 4.40
N PHE A 265 2.97 16.33 3.59
CA PHE A 265 4.00 15.29 3.76
C PHE A 265 5.43 15.84 3.57
N GLY A 266 5.65 16.64 2.51
CA GLY A 266 6.95 17.29 2.23
C GLY A 266 7.37 18.26 3.34
N GLN A 267 6.44 19.05 3.87
CA GLN A 267 6.69 19.99 4.98
C GLN A 267 7.06 19.24 6.26
N LEU A 268 6.38 18.13 6.57
CA LEU A 268 6.71 17.32 7.74
C LEU A 268 8.09 16.66 7.58
N LEU A 269 8.43 16.14 6.40
CA LEU A 269 9.77 15.65 6.10
C LEU A 269 10.82 16.74 6.29
N GLN A 270 10.59 17.94 5.75
CA GLN A 270 11.48 19.09 5.90
C GLN A 270 11.76 19.39 7.38
N ASN A 271 10.69 19.47 8.19
CA ASN A 271 10.79 19.75 9.62
C ASN A 271 11.55 18.66 10.38
N ALA A 272 11.20 17.37 10.17
CA ALA A 272 11.82 16.23 10.83
C ALA A 272 13.32 16.06 10.48
N MET A 273 13.69 16.43 9.24
CA MET A 273 15.09 16.43 8.81
C MET A 273 15.87 17.69 9.25
N GLY A 274 15.18 18.75 9.69
CA GLY A 274 15.80 20.04 10.05
C GLY A 274 16.32 20.83 8.86
N ILE A 275 15.80 20.61 7.64
CA ILE A 275 16.26 21.26 6.41
C ILE A 275 15.66 22.67 6.32
N LYS A 276 16.51 23.67 6.16
CA LYS A 276 16.12 25.07 5.94
C LYS A 276 16.22 25.43 4.45
N GLY A 277 15.43 26.41 4.00
CA GLY A 277 15.55 26.99 2.65
C GLY A 277 15.16 26.02 1.52
N VAL A 278 14.00 25.36 1.63
CA VAL A 278 13.49 24.48 0.57
C VAL A 278 12.72 25.28 -0.47
N VAL A 279 13.11 25.14 -1.74
CA VAL A 279 12.41 25.73 -2.89
C VAL A 279 11.19 24.89 -3.23
N ARG A 280 10.01 25.53 -3.25
CA ARG A 280 8.73 24.87 -3.54
C ARG A 280 8.34 25.07 -5.00
N LEU A 281 8.37 24.01 -5.77
CA LEU A 281 8.00 24.00 -7.19
C LEU A 281 6.65 23.33 -7.38
N THR A 282 5.78 23.93 -8.20
CA THR A 282 4.53 23.31 -8.65
C THR A 282 4.66 22.96 -10.13
N VAL A 283 4.58 21.67 -10.43
CA VAL A 283 4.68 21.16 -11.80
C VAL A 283 3.29 21.13 -12.44
N PRO A 284 3.06 21.90 -13.53
CA PRO A 284 1.81 21.81 -14.29
C PRO A 284 1.53 20.39 -14.79
N LEU A 285 0.27 19.97 -14.78
CA LEU A 285 -0.11 18.61 -15.17
C LEU A 285 0.33 18.22 -16.57
N TRP A 286 0.34 19.15 -17.52
CA TRP A 286 0.77 18.88 -18.89
C TRP A 286 2.27 18.59 -18.99
N ILE A 287 3.11 19.31 -18.20
CA ILE A 287 4.55 19.03 -18.11
C ILE A 287 4.77 17.65 -17.49
N LEU A 288 4.10 17.35 -16.38
CA LEU A 288 4.21 16.05 -15.74
C LEU A 288 3.83 14.93 -16.71
N ARG A 289 2.74 15.11 -17.50
CA ARG A 289 2.31 14.12 -18.50
C ARG A 289 3.38 13.89 -19.56
N ALA A 290 3.98 14.97 -20.08
CA ALA A 290 5.05 14.87 -21.07
C ALA A 290 6.29 14.14 -20.50
N VAL A 291 6.73 14.51 -19.30
CA VAL A 291 7.85 13.85 -18.60
C VAL A 291 7.56 12.36 -18.40
N CYS A 292 6.36 12.01 -17.93
CA CYS A 292 5.96 10.61 -17.72
C CYS A 292 5.93 9.81 -19.04
N ALA A 293 5.45 10.41 -20.14
CA ALA A 293 5.43 9.76 -21.46
C ALA A 293 6.85 9.51 -22.00
N VAL A 294 7.73 10.51 -21.90
CA VAL A 294 9.13 10.38 -22.31
C VAL A 294 9.86 9.34 -21.46
N ALA A 295 9.72 9.41 -20.13
CA ALA A 295 10.35 8.44 -19.22
C ALA A 295 9.86 7.01 -19.49
N GLN A 296 8.56 6.82 -19.75
CA GLN A 296 8.00 5.51 -20.08
C GLN A 296 8.57 4.97 -21.40
N THR A 297 8.70 5.83 -22.42
CA THR A 297 9.25 5.46 -23.73
C THR A 297 10.74 5.13 -23.60
N ALA A 298 11.54 5.96 -22.93
CA ALA A 298 12.94 5.71 -22.67
C ALA A 298 13.17 4.41 -21.88
N GLY A 299 12.29 4.10 -20.91
CA GLY A 299 12.33 2.85 -20.14
C GLY A 299 12.18 1.61 -21.01
N LYS A 300 11.40 1.67 -22.10
CA LYS A 300 11.25 0.56 -23.04
C LYS A 300 12.56 0.25 -23.77
N PHE A 301 13.34 1.28 -24.12
CA PHE A 301 14.63 1.13 -24.82
C PHE A 301 15.78 0.78 -23.89
N THR A 302 15.83 1.37 -22.68
CA THR A 302 16.94 1.17 -21.73
C THR A 302 16.82 -0.10 -20.88
N GLY A 303 15.69 -0.79 -20.94
CA GLY A 303 15.45 -1.98 -20.11
C GLY A 303 15.17 -1.66 -18.63
N LYS A 304 15.19 -0.38 -18.21
CA LYS A 304 14.97 0.05 -16.82
C LYS A 304 13.50 0.39 -16.57
N THR A 305 12.99 0.02 -15.39
CA THR A 305 11.65 0.43 -14.95
C THR A 305 11.66 1.91 -14.56
N PRO A 306 10.94 2.79 -15.27
CA PRO A 306 10.94 4.22 -14.94
C PRO A 306 10.15 4.46 -13.65
N THR A 307 10.65 5.36 -12.82
CA THR A 307 9.95 5.82 -11.60
C THR A 307 8.69 6.61 -11.95
N LEU A 308 8.75 7.42 -13.03
CA LEU A 308 7.64 8.17 -13.58
C LEU A 308 7.14 7.49 -14.86
N ASN A 309 5.83 7.24 -14.93
CA ASN A 309 5.15 6.69 -16.10
C ASN A 309 3.71 7.23 -16.14
N LEU A 310 2.95 6.92 -17.20
CA LEU A 310 1.58 7.41 -17.36
C LEU A 310 0.62 6.91 -16.27
N ASP A 311 0.83 5.74 -15.68
CA ASP A 311 0.03 5.28 -14.55
C ASP A 311 0.32 6.11 -13.30
N LYS A 312 1.60 6.45 -13.03
CA LYS A 312 1.96 7.36 -11.95
C LYS A 312 1.38 8.75 -12.16
N TYR A 313 1.37 9.25 -13.41
CA TYR A 313 0.69 10.51 -13.74
C TYR A 313 -0.80 10.48 -13.38
N ARG A 314 -1.52 9.38 -13.68
CA ARG A 314 -2.94 9.23 -13.35
C ARG A 314 -3.19 9.28 -11.84
N ILE A 315 -2.33 8.62 -11.06
CA ILE A 315 -2.37 8.66 -9.59
C ILE A 315 -2.11 10.08 -9.09
N MET A 316 -1.05 10.73 -9.58
CA MET A 316 -0.61 12.05 -9.09
C MET A 316 -1.57 13.19 -9.44
N LYS A 317 -2.34 13.07 -10.53
CA LYS A 317 -3.33 14.10 -10.90
C LYS A 317 -4.65 13.99 -10.14
N GLN A 318 -4.95 12.83 -9.54
CA GLN A 318 -6.19 12.58 -8.81
C GLN A 318 -6.28 13.47 -7.58
N ARG A 319 -7.47 14.04 -7.33
CA ARG A 319 -7.64 15.06 -6.29
C ARG A 319 -8.15 14.49 -4.98
N ASN A 320 -9.04 13.50 -5.06
CA ASN A 320 -9.68 12.91 -3.89
C ASN A 320 -9.11 11.52 -3.60
N TRP A 321 -8.44 11.39 -2.47
CA TRP A 321 -7.98 10.13 -1.90
C TRP A 321 -8.56 9.91 -0.50
N GLN A 322 -9.61 10.64 -0.12
CA GLN A 322 -10.29 10.43 1.15
C GLN A 322 -10.99 9.08 1.13
N CYS A 323 -10.95 8.35 2.23
CA CYS A 323 -11.67 7.11 2.37
C CYS A 323 -12.33 6.99 3.74
N ASP A 324 -13.50 6.39 3.76
CA ASP A 324 -14.26 6.12 4.97
C ASP A 324 -13.74 4.84 5.65
N ILE A 325 -13.16 4.99 6.83
CA ILE A 325 -12.63 3.89 7.66
C ILE A 325 -13.59 3.43 8.75
N SER A 326 -14.83 3.92 8.77
CA SER A 326 -15.79 3.66 9.85
C SER A 326 -16.04 2.18 10.13
N ASP A 327 -16.04 1.34 9.08
CA ASP A 327 -16.18 -0.10 9.24
C ASP A 327 -14.97 -0.73 9.96
N ALA A 328 -13.75 -0.29 9.65
CA ALA A 328 -12.57 -0.77 10.35
C ALA A 328 -12.57 -0.33 11.82
N VAL A 329 -12.97 0.92 12.11
CA VAL A 329 -13.12 1.40 13.47
C VAL A 329 -14.17 0.58 14.25
N LYS A 330 -15.33 0.34 13.65
CA LYS A 330 -16.46 -0.34 14.30
C LYS A 330 -16.22 -1.84 14.50
N GLU A 331 -15.74 -2.53 13.47
CA GLU A 331 -15.66 -3.99 13.44
C GLU A 331 -14.33 -4.53 13.96
N LEU A 332 -13.22 -3.78 13.77
CA LEU A 332 -11.89 -4.16 14.21
C LEU A 332 -11.41 -3.42 15.46
N ASP A 333 -12.18 -2.44 15.98
CA ASP A 333 -11.70 -1.46 16.97
C ASP A 333 -10.41 -0.76 16.50
N TYR A 334 -10.33 -0.52 15.19
CA TYR A 334 -9.17 0.09 14.57
C TYR A 334 -9.02 1.53 15.06
N ARG A 335 -7.92 1.81 15.74
CA ARG A 335 -7.56 3.15 16.23
C ARG A 335 -6.14 3.46 15.78
N PRO A 336 -5.97 4.27 14.72
CA PRO A 336 -4.64 4.68 14.28
C PRO A 336 -3.86 5.33 15.43
N LYS A 337 -2.68 4.81 15.72
CA LYS A 337 -1.78 5.32 16.77
C LYS A 337 -0.84 6.40 16.26
N TYR A 338 -0.75 6.53 14.94
CA TYR A 338 0.12 7.44 14.23
C TYR A 338 -0.69 8.39 13.37
N ASP A 339 -0.63 9.68 13.69
CA ASP A 339 -0.93 10.71 12.70
C ASP A 339 0.26 10.88 11.74
N LEU A 340 0.08 11.65 10.66
CA LEU A 340 1.11 11.83 9.65
C LEU A 340 2.40 12.41 10.25
N LYS A 341 2.30 13.35 11.22
CA LYS A 341 3.47 13.96 11.85
C LYS A 341 4.30 12.93 12.61
N LYS A 342 3.68 12.18 13.52
CA LYS A 342 4.34 11.17 14.34
C LYS A 342 4.98 10.07 13.48
N GLY A 343 4.26 9.61 12.43
CA GLY A 343 4.78 8.58 11.54
C GLY A 343 5.95 9.08 10.68
N VAL A 344 5.92 10.34 10.22
CA VAL A 344 7.04 10.96 9.50
C VAL A 344 8.26 11.13 10.41
N ASP A 345 8.07 11.59 11.65
CA ASP A 345 9.16 11.76 12.62
C ASP A 345 9.87 10.41 12.86
N GLU A 346 9.11 9.33 13.09
CA GLU A 346 9.68 7.97 13.27
C GLU A 346 10.37 7.46 11.98
N THR A 347 9.77 7.72 10.83
CA THR A 347 10.33 7.33 9.53
C THR A 347 11.69 8.01 9.28
N VAL A 348 11.77 9.32 9.54
CA VAL A 348 13.01 10.09 9.37
C VAL A 348 14.08 9.66 10.38
N ALA A 349 13.69 9.38 11.62
CA ALA A 349 14.61 8.82 12.63
C ALA A 349 15.21 7.49 12.14
N TRP A 350 14.38 6.61 11.56
CA TRP A 350 14.84 5.36 10.96
C TRP A 350 15.76 5.61 9.75
N TYR A 351 15.42 6.55 8.84
CA TYR A 351 16.30 6.89 7.71
C TYR A 351 17.69 7.33 8.17
N LYS A 352 17.77 8.14 9.25
CA LYS A 352 19.05 8.58 9.83
C LYS A 352 19.82 7.38 10.43
N LYS A 353 19.15 6.50 11.21
CA LYS A 353 19.75 5.33 11.81
C LYS A 353 20.34 4.36 10.78
N GLU A 354 19.59 4.11 9.69
CA GLU A 354 19.98 3.19 8.62
C GLU A 354 20.84 3.87 7.52
N GLN A 355 21.27 5.11 7.75
CA GLN A 355 22.12 5.88 6.82
C GLN A 355 21.52 6.02 5.41
N TRP A 356 20.21 6.14 5.32
CA TRP A 356 19.52 6.42 4.06
C TRP A 356 19.60 7.92 3.70
N ILE A 357 19.68 8.79 4.71
CA ILE A 357 19.82 10.25 4.61
C ILE A 357 20.95 10.78 5.51
#